data_1bef3bd8f780cbe96c65ef61062c0e1e
#
_entry.id   1bef3bd8f780cbe96c65ef61062c0e1e
#
_cell.length_a   1.000
_cell.length_b   1.000
_cell.length_c   1.000
_cell.angle_alpha   90.00
_cell.angle_beta   90.00
_cell.angle_gamma   90.00
#
_symmetry.space_group_name_H-M   'P 1'
#
loop_
_entity.id
_entity.type
_entity.pdbx_description
1 polymer ?
#
loop_
_entity_poly.entity_id
_entity_poly.type
_entity_poly.pdbx_seq_one_letter_code
_entity_poly.pdbx_strand_id
1 'polypeptide(L)'
;MLDEFIKLSQRGDALWISDVRKAFAAEPDAYRVVIRLECLDGTLRDYACPLPRWKNAAERDFLAEYLTARIFNILSCFSGRALHVYLDLSAEQPRRLAEDCLAAFTATLGLKKVLNIARRLCGSMSLPPFGMDVRDISDHSPAPLREAPASGVSLNERLLAAIEAGGRGAYCGMDVGGTDIKLAAALDGRLLAVKEYDWNPAASPTADGITEPMMMLARLMRACVIADSLPQDHGAQAMLADALRKDADDEAIRATISACEDAAAELPLFDGLGLSFPDIVIGSRILGGETPKTKAMRENPDIDYETEFAKLSHVSETLAALCRASVRVRIINDGPMAAFSAAAELAADGAELTRGVVAYAMGTDLGSGWIDARGDIPEIPLELYDLLLDLGSAPWKHIPPEDIRSVRNENSGLSGVRRYLGQAATYRLAQELQPSLLDGLTEETDGIIRIKAAPQDMRKPALERLMTAAADGNGAAREIFRRIGLNLAALTEEMEYLLSTGTDSRYIFGRFAKIPGCFALIREGFGSVLPDMKLIAADDGLARSELMRQLARLDGVTVAQFAQAVSAIYYSCMN
;
A
#
# COMPACT_ATOMS: atom_id res chain seq x y z
N MET A 1 -24.22 8.81 25.62
CA MET A 1 -23.15 8.34 24.70
C MET A 1 -23.61 8.27 23.25
N LEU A 2 -24.53 7.35 22.82
CA LEU A 2 -24.96 7.26 21.41
C LEU A 2 -25.50 8.58 20.85
N ASP A 3 -26.42 9.25 21.59
CA ASP A 3 -26.94 10.56 21.20
C ASP A 3 -25.84 11.63 21.00
N GLU A 4 -24.77 11.55 21.76
CA GLU A 4 -23.64 12.47 21.64
C GLU A 4 -22.83 12.21 20.38
N PHE A 5 -22.52 10.95 20.08
CA PHE A 5 -21.85 10.56 18.84
C PHE A 5 -22.67 10.92 17.61
N ILE A 6 -23.98 10.69 17.63
CA ILE A 6 -24.88 11.09 16.53
C ILE A 6 -24.84 12.61 16.33
N LYS A 7 -24.86 13.41 17.40
CA LYS A 7 -24.75 14.87 17.31
C LYS A 7 -23.40 15.32 16.75
N LEU A 8 -22.30 14.69 17.15
CA LEU A 8 -20.97 14.97 16.60
C LEU A 8 -20.92 14.64 15.10
N SER A 9 -21.41 13.47 14.71
CA SER A 9 -21.48 13.06 13.30
C SER A 9 -22.25 14.07 12.44
N GLN A 10 -23.38 14.57 12.94
CA GLN A 10 -24.24 15.53 12.23
C GLN A 10 -23.62 16.93 12.07
N ARG A 11 -22.69 17.32 12.96
CA ARG A 11 -22.00 18.62 12.87
C ARG A 11 -20.93 18.69 11.79
N GLY A 12 -20.50 17.56 11.25
CA GLY A 12 -19.38 17.48 10.31
C GLY A 12 -18.02 17.34 10.99
N ASP A 13 -17.99 17.16 12.32
CA ASP A 13 -16.77 16.85 13.05
C ASP A 13 -16.35 15.41 12.76
N ALA A 14 -15.04 15.16 12.71
CA ALA A 14 -14.50 13.80 12.61
C ALA A 14 -14.81 13.04 13.92
N LEU A 15 -15.36 11.84 13.77
CA LEU A 15 -15.62 10.92 14.86
C LEU A 15 -14.87 9.63 14.61
N TRP A 16 -13.70 9.50 15.24
CA TRP A 16 -12.80 8.39 14.96
C TRP A 16 -13.37 7.07 15.44
N ILE A 17 -13.30 6.04 14.60
CA ILE A 17 -13.77 4.69 14.90
C ILE A 17 -13.06 4.10 16.14
N SER A 18 -11.80 4.49 16.38
CA SER A 18 -11.02 4.10 17.57
C SER A 18 -11.65 4.64 18.86
N ASP A 19 -12.15 5.88 18.86
CA ASP A 19 -12.77 6.51 20.03
C ASP A 19 -14.15 5.89 20.31
N VAL A 20 -14.94 5.66 19.26
CA VAL A 20 -16.24 4.96 19.38
C VAL A 20 -16.02 3.55 19.92
N ARG A 21 -15.02 2.81 19.42
CA ARG A 21 -14.66 1.48 19.89
C ARG A 21 -14.29 1.47 21.39
N LYS A 22 -13.44 2.41 21.82
CA LYS A 22 -13.06 2.55 23.24
C LYS A 22 -14.28 2.82 24.12
N ALA A 23 -15.16 3.72 23.68
CA ALA A 23 -16.38 4.05 24.42
C ALA A 23 -17.34 2.85 24.50
N PHE A 24 -17.54 2.12 23.40
CA PHE A 24 -18.40 0.94 23.40
C PHE A 24 -17.83 -0.21 24.24
N ALA A 25 -16.51 -0.37 24.27
CA ALA A 25 -15.84 -1.36 25.11
C ALA A 25 -16.00 -1.07 26.62
N ALA A 26 -16.22 0.18 26.99
CA ALA A 26 -16.46 0.61 28.38
C ALA A 26 -17.93 0.52 28.81
N GLU A 27 -18.87 0.22 27.89
CA GLU A 27 -20.30 0.16 28.18
C GLU A 27 -20.67 -1.18 28.82
N PRO A 28 -21.09 -1.18 30.13
CA PRO A 28 -21.28 -2.43 30.86
C PRO A 28 -22.45 -3.29 30.36
N ASP A 29 -23.50 -2.65 29.83
CA ASP A 29 -24.73 -3.31 29.38
C ASP A 29 -24.74 -3.57 27.85
N ALA A 30 -23.60 -3.45 27.16
CA ALA A 30 -23.49 -3.70 25.75
C ALA A 30 -23.77 -5.18 25.40
N TYR A 31 -24.36 -5.41 24.25
CA TYR A 31 -24.43 -6.75 23.68
C TYR A 31 -23.00 -7.24 23.38
N ARG A 32 -22.69 -8.45 23.82
CA ARG A 32 -21.41 -9.09 23.49
C ARG A 32 -21.47 -9.54 22.04
N VAL A 33 -20.60 -8.95 21.22
CA VAL A 33 -20.42 -9.33 19.81
C VAL A 33 -18.93 -9.56 19.57
N VAL A 34 -18.61 -10.63 18.83
CA VAL A 34 -17.24 -10.94 18.38
C VAL A 34 -17.27 -11.16 16.87
N ILE A 35 -16.40 -10.46 16.16
CA ILE A 35 -16.17 -10.69 14.74
C ILE A 35 -14.95 -11.61 14.62
N ARG A 36 -15.13 -12.79 14.06
CA ARG A 36 -14.05 -13.75 13.77
C ARG A 36 -13.73 -13.73 12.28
N LEU A 37 -12.47 -13.56 11.96
CA LEU A 37 -11.93 -13.77 10.63
C LEU A 37 -11.17 -15.10 10.59
N GLU A 38 -11.49 -15.96 9.62
CA GLU A 38 -10.61 -17.05 9.20
C GLU A 38 -9.67 -16.50 8.12
N CYS A 39 -8.40 -16.31 8.47
CA CYS A 39 -7.40 -15.75 7.55
C CYS A 39 -7.09 -16.71 6.39
N LEU A 40 -6.48 -16.18 5.31
CA LEU A 40 -6.11 -16.97 4.13
C LEU A 40 -5.16 -18.15 4.47
N ASP A 41 -4.28 -17.98 5.45
CA ASP A 41 -3.38 -19.01 5.98
C ASP A 41 -4.05 -20.02 6.93
N GLY A 42 -5.35 -19.84 7.21
CA GLY A 42 -6.14 -20.67 8.13
C GLY A 42 -6.04 -20.28 9.60
N THR A 43 -5.29 -19.24 9.93
CA THR A 43 -5.28 -18.71 11.31
C THR A 43 -6.59 -17.99 11.63
N LEU A 44 -6.95 -17.94 12.92
CA LEU A 44 -8.15 -17.26 13.39
C LEU A 44 -7.79 -15.95 14.07
N ARG A 45 -8.59 -14.91 13.83
CA ARG A 45 -8.50 -13.62 14.51
C ARG A 45 -9.86 -13.22 15.06
N ASP A 46 -9.91 -12.91 16.35
CA ASP A 46 -11.12 -12.45 17.04
C ASP A 46 -11.02 -10.97 17.35
N TYR A 47 -12.09 -10.24 17.01
CA TYR A 47 -12.23 -8.81 17.26
C TYR A 47 -13.46 -8.56 18.12
N ALA A 48 -13.28 -8.13 19.36
CA ALA A 48 -14.39 -7.70 20.19
C ALA A 48 -15.08 -6.48 19.55
N CYS A 49 -16.40 -6.54 19.43
CA CYS A 49 -17.22 -5.49 18.84
C CYS A 49 -18.50 -5.28 19.66
N PRO A 50 -18.40 -4.91 20.96
CA PRO A 50 -19.58 -4.73 21.80
C PRO A 50 -20.48 -3.65 21.20
N LEU A 51 -21.80 -3.90 21.22
CA LEU A 51 -22.81 -2.98 20.72
C LEU A 51 -23.66 -2.46 21.89
N PRO A 52 -23.65 -1.17 22.20
CA PRO A 52 -24.55 -0.58 23.18
C PRO A 52 -26.00 -0.86 22.85
N ARG A 53 -26.88 -0.89 23.86
CA ARG A 53 -28.32 -0.98 23.65
C ARG A 53 -28.84 0.30 23.03
N TRP A 54 -29.79 0.20 22.11
CA TRP A 54 -30.39 1.34 21.39
C TRP A 54 -31.91 1.37 21.52
N LYS A 55 -32.48 2.56 21.35
CA LYS A 55 -33.90 2.84 21.61
C LYS A 55 -34.67 3.33 20.38
N ASN A 56 -33.95 3.83 19.38
CA ASN A 56 -34.54 4.46 18.20
C ASN A 56 -33.77 4.14 16.91
N ALA A 57 -34.35 4.53 15.77
CA ALA A 57 -33.78 4.25 14.45
C ALA A 57 -32.41 4.93 14.23
N ALA A 58 -32.23 6.18 14.69
CA ALA A 58 -30.97 6.90 14.49
C ALA A 58 -29.80 6.23 15.23
N GLU A 59 -30.05 5.74 16.47
CA GLU A 59 -29.06 4.96 17.21
C GLU A 59 -28.74 3.65 16.52
N ARG A 60 -29.79 2.93 16.01
CA ARG A 60 -29.62 1.71 15.24
C ARG A 60 -28.78 1.95 13.99
N ASP A 61 -29.05 3.00 13.24
CA ASP A 61 -28.36 3.30 11.98
C ASP A 61 -26.89 3.66 12.23
N PHE A 62 -26.60 4.38 13.33
CA PHE A 62 -25.23 4.64 13.74
C PHE A 62 -24.47 3.34 14.11
N LEU A 63 -25.11 2.43 14.83
CA LEU A 63 -24.53 1.13 15.18
C LEU A 63 -24.34 0.24 13.94
N ALA A 64 -25.26 0.32 12.97
CA ALA A 64 -25.10 -0.37 11.69
C ALA A 64 -23.90 0.16 10.90
N GLU A 65 -23.71 1.48 10.85
CA GLU A 65 -22.53 2.09 10.24
C GLU A 65 -21.24 1.66 10.96
N TYR A 66 -21.22 1.69 12.28
CA TYR A 66 -20.08 1.22 13.08
C TYR A 66 -19.74 -0.25 12.81
N LEU A 67 -20.70 -1.17 12.89
CA LEU A 67 -20.48 -2.60 12.67
C LEU A 67 -20.02 -2.86 11.22
N THR A 68 -20.63 -2.19 10.25
CA THR A 68 -20.24 -2.27 8.84
C THR A 68 -18.81 -1.80 8.65
N ALA A 69 -18.42 -0.65 9.25
CA ALA A 69 -17.07 -0.13 9.16
C ALA A 69 -16.03 -1.09 9.78
N ARG A 70 -16.38 -1.75 10.91
CA ARG A 70 -15.52 -2.75 11.56
C ARG A 70 -15.27 -3.95 10.65
N ILE A 71 -16.32 -4.51 10.04
CA ILE A 71 -16.23 -5.64 9.11
C ILE A 71 -15.43 -5.21 7.86
N PHE A 72 -15.72 -4.04 7.32
CA PHE A 72 -15.03 -3.50 6.15
C PHE A 72 -13.52 -3.34 6.40
N ASN A 73 -13.13 -2.76 7.53
CA ASN A 73 -11.73 -2.57 7.90
C ASN A 73 -10.98 -3.89 8.04
N ILE A 74 -11.60 -4.89 8.67
CA ILE A 74 -11.03 -6.24 8.79
C ILE A 74 -10.79 -6.84 7.40
N LEU A 75 -11.78 -6.79 6.51
CA LEU A 75 -11.68 -7.36 5.18
C LEU A 75 -10.69 -6.60 4.28
N SER A 76 -10.64 -5.26 4.35
CA SER A 76 -9.66 -4.45 3.62
C SER A 76 -8.22 -4.77 4.04
N CYS A 77 -8.01 -5.03 5.32
CA CYS A 77 -6.70 -5.32 5.88
C CYS A 77 -6.22 -6.74 5.56
N PHE A 78 -7.10 -7.74 5.73
CA PHE A 78 -6.71 -9.15 5.72
C PHE A 78 -7.32 -9.96 4.57
N SER A 79 -8.49 -9.53 4.01
CA SER A 79 -9.35 -10.46 3.31
C SER A 79 -9.68 -11.68 4.19
N GLY A 80 -9.72 -12.92 3.67
CA GLY A 80 -9.90 -14.13 4.48
C GLY A 80 -10.59 -15.25 3.73
N ARG A 81 -10.80 -16.39 4.43
CA ARG A 81 -11.58 -17.54 3.96
C ARG A 81 -13.05 -17.44 4.33
N ALA A 82 -13.32 -16.91 5.54
CA ALA A 82 -14.66 -16.68 6.04
C ALA A 82 -14.65 -15.60 7.14
N LEU A 83 -15.81 -14.96 7.35
CA LEU A 83 -16.02 -14.02 8.44
C LEU A 83 -17.30 -14.38 9.18
N HIS A 84 -17.22 -14.51 10.51
CA HIS A 84 -18.34 -14.88 11.37
C HIS A 84 -18.60 -13.80 12.40
N VAL A 85 -19.87 -13.42 12.56
CA VAL A 85 -20.30 -12.49 13.63
C VAL A 85 -20.97 -13.32 14.72
N TYR A 86 -20.30 -13.47 15.84
CA TYR A 86 -20.82 -14.21 17.01
C TYR A 86 -21.59 -13.26 17.94
N LEU A 87 -22.82 -13.62 18.27
CA LEU A 87 -23.66 -12.90 19.20
C LEU A 87 -24.74 -13.83 19.77
N ASP A 88 -25.47 -13.38 20.81
CA ASP A 88 -26.62 -14.12 21.33
C ASP A 88 -27.76 -14.11 20.32
N LEU A 89 -28.02 -15.23 19.67
CA LEU A 89 -29.06 -15.37 18.65
C LEU A 89 -30.48 -15.19 19.21
N SER A 90 -30.69 -15.33 20.54
CA SER A 90 -31.97 -15.06 21.19
C SER A 90 -32.26 -13.56 21.28
N ALA A 91 -31.23 -12.71 21.23
CA ALA A 91 -31.34 -11.26 21.21
C ALA A 91 -31.69 -10.76 19.80
N GLU A 92 -32.95 -10.55 19.52
CA GLU A 92 -33.46 -10.23 18.18
C GLU A 92 -32.84 -8.95 17.58
N GLN A 93 -32.68 -7.90 18.40
CA GLN A 93 -32.16 -6.61 17.92
C GLN A 93 -30.73 -6.73 17.33
N PRO A 94 -29.70 -7.17 18.08
CA PRO A 94 -28.34 -7.25 17.54
C PRO A 94 -28.22 -8.30 16.43
N ARG A 95 -29.02 -9.38 16.47
CA ARG A 95 -29.05 -10.39 15.40
C ARG A 95 -29.50 -9.79 14.08
N ARG A 96 -30.65 -9.10 14.05
CA ARG A 96 -31.15 -8.44 12.83
C ARG A 96 -30.19 -7.38 12.32
N LEU A 97 -29.60 -6.59 13.22
CA LEU A 97 -28.60 -5.59 12.84
C LEU A 97 -27.41 -6.24 12.13
N ALA A 98 -26.86 -7.33 12.69
CA ALA A 98 -25.73 -8.04 12.08
C ALA A 98 -26.11 -8.67 10.72
N GLU A 99 -27.27 -9.31 10.62
CA GLU A 99 -27.80 -9.88 9.36
C GLU A 99 -27.93 -8.80 8.27
N ASP A 100 -28.51 -7.63 8.60
CA ASP A 100 -28.66 -6.50 7.69
C ASP A 100 -27.30 -5.93 7.24
N CYS A 101 -26.34 -5.80 8.17
CA CYS A 101 -24.99 -5.34 7.86
C CYS A 101 -24.28 -6.31 6.90
N LEU A 102 -24.34 -7.63 7.13
CA LEU A 102 -23.74 -8.61 6.24
C LEU A 102 -24.41 -8.61 4.86
N ALA A 103 -25.74 -8.48 4.78
CA ALA A 103 -26.45 -8.37 3.52
C ALA A 103 -26.03 -7.14 2.71
N ALA A 104 -25.71 -6.01 3.37
CA ALA A 104 -25.27 -4.79 2.72
C ALA A 104 -23.99 -4.97 1.90
N PHE A 105 -23.09 -5.89 2.29
CA PHE A 105 -21.85 -6.19 1.53
C PHE A 105 -22.11 -6.78 0.14
N THR A 106 -23.26 -7.38 -0.08
CA THR A 106 -23.66 -7.89 -1.40
C THR A 106 -24.42 -6.86 -2.24
N ALA A 107 -25.06 -5.89 -1.60
CA ALA A 107 -25.95 -4.91 -2.23
C ALA A 107 -25.27 -3.58 -2.55
N THR A 108 -24.38 -3.10 -1.67
CA THR A 108 -23.75 -1.77 -1.76
C THR A 108 -22.46 -1.83 -2.54
N LEU A 109 -22.34 -1.05 -3.62
CA LEU A 109 -21.18 -1.07 -4.54
C LEU A 109 -19.83 -0.94 -3.80
N GLY A 110 -19.69 0.03 -2.90
CA GLY A 110 -18.44 0.27 -2.17
C GLY A 110 -18.07 -0.90 -1.24
N LEU A 111 -19.04 -1.51 -0.58
CA LEU A 111 -18.82 -2.68 0.29
C LEU A 111 -18.54 -3.95 -0.54
N LYS A 112 -19.18 -4.09 -1.70
CA LYS A 112 -19.01 -5.23 -2.60
C LYS A 112 -17.57 -5.41 -3.07
N LYS A 113 -16.79 -4.33 -3.17
CA LYS A 113 -15.39 -4.37 -3.59
C LYS A 113 -14.56 -5.30 -2.69
N VAL A 114 -14.57 -5.11 -1.37
CA VAL A 114 -13.79 -5.95 -0.44
C VAL A 114 -14.27 -7.40 -0.43
N LEU A 115 -15.58 -7.61 -0.60
CA LEU A 115 -16.15 -8.95 -0.74
C LEU A 115 -15.68 -9.65 -2.02
N ASN A 116 -15.61 -8.94 -3.14
CA ASN A 116 -15.11 -9.47 -4.41
C ASN A 116 -13.63 -9.84 -4.32
N ILE A 117 -12.82 -9.00 -3.68
CA ILE A 117 -11.40 -9.28 -3.42
C ILE A 117 -11.28 -10.58 -2.60
N ALA A 118 -12.02 -10.73 -1.50
CA ALA A 118 -11.98 -11.93 -0.68
C ALA A 118 -12.36 -13.19 -1.47
N ARG A 119 -13.42 -13.13 -2.28
CA ARG A 119 -13.86 -14.23 -3.15
C ARG A 119 -12.81 -14.57 -4.20
N ARG A 120 -12.20 -13.56 -4.83
CA ARG A 120 -11.14 -13.75 -5.83
C ARG A 120 -9.91 -14.41 -5.22
N LEU A 121 -9.45 -13.96 -4.07
CA LEU A 121 -8.29 -14.56 -3.38
C LEU A 121 -8.57 -16.02 -3.02
N CYS A 122 -9.76 -16.34 -2.49
CA CYS A 122 -10.15 -17.73 -2.25
C CYS A 122 -10.10 -18.56 -3.53
N GLY A 123 -10.67 -18.07 -4.63
CA GLY A 123 -10.65 -18.76 -5.93
C GLY A 123 -9.23 -18.98 -6.45
N SER A 124 -8.39 -17.94 -6.44
CA SER A 124 -7.00 -17.99 -6.91
C SER A 124 -6.11 -18.91 -6.08
N MET A 125 -6.45 -19.13 -4.81
CA MET A 125 -5.75 -20.03 -3.89
C MET A 125 -6.39 -21.43 -3.80
N SER A 126 -7.42 -21.71 -4.62
CA SER A 126 -8.18 -22.99 -4.60
C SER A 126 -8.80 -23.28 -3.23
N LEU A 127 -9.20 -22.25 -2.51
CA LEU A 127 -9.93 -22.33 -1.24
C LEU A 127 -11.45 -22.39 -1.48
N PRO A 128 -12.25 -22.84 -0.50
CA PRO A 128 -13.71 -22.71 -0.56
C PRO A 128 -14.13 -21.27 -0.80
N PRO A 129 -15.27 -21.02 -1.47
CA PRO A 129 -15.76 -19.66 -1.68
C PRO A 129 -15.92 -18.90 -0.37
N PHE A 130 -15.47 -17.63 -0.33
CA PHE A 130 -15.59 -16.78 0.83
C PHE A 130 -17.04 -16.61 1.27
N GLY A 131 -17.32 -16.80 2.55
CA GLY A 131 -18.63 -16.68 3.16
C GLY A 131 -18.64 -15.77 4.39
N MET A 132 -19.83 -15.20 4.66
CA MET A 132 -20.09 -14.44 5.90
C MET A 132 -21.40 -14.93 6.51
N ASP A 133 -21.42 -15.13 7.83
CA ASP A 133 -22.61 -15.56 8.57
C ASP A 133 -22.66 -14.99 9.99
N VAL A 134 -23.84 -15.14 10.62
CA VAL A 134 -24.05 -14.84 12.04
C VAL A 134 -24.18 -16.17 12.78
N ARG A 135 -23.47 -16.29 13.91
CA ARG A 135 -23.41 -17.51 14.74
C ARG A 135 -23.76 -17.23 16.18
N ASP A 136 -24.19 -18.26 16.90
CA ASP A 136 -24.42 -18.15 18.33
C ASP A 136 -23.12 -17.95 19.11
N ILE A 137 -23.13 -17.03 20.07
CA ILE A 137 -21.97 -16.73 20.90
C ILE A 137 -21.56 -17.93 21.79
N SER A 138 -22.49 -18.86 22.07
CA SER A 138 -22.22 -20.10 22.80
C SER A 138 -21.29 -21.05 22.04
N ASP A 139 -21.25 -20.94 20.71
CA ASP A 139 -20.38 -21.73 19.84
C ASP A 139 -18.98 -21.11 19.70
N HIS A 140 -18.79 -19.90 20.25
CA HIS A 140 -17.52 -19.21 20.18
C HIS A 140 -16.55 -19.73 21.24
N SER A 141 -15.43 -20.32 20.79
CA SER A 141 -14.23 -20.54 21.58
C SER A 141 -13.16 -19.50 21.19
N PRO A 142 -12.46 -18.85 22.13
CA PRO A 142 -11.44 -17.87 21.78
C PRO A 142 -10.43 -18.42 20.78
N ALA A 143 -10.02 -17.58 19.81
CA ALA A 143 -8.96 -17.95 18.88
C ALA A 143 -7.69 -18.28 19.69
N PRO A 144 -6.95 -19.34 19.29
CA PRO A 144 -5.68 -19.64 19.94
C PRO A 144 -4.74 -18.45 19.81
N LEU A 145 -4.05 -18.12 20.90
CA LEU A 145 -2.98 -17.12 20.86
C LEU A 145 -1.95 -17.60 19.83
N ARG A 146 -1.60 -16.71 18.90
CA ARG A 146 -0.56 -17.01 17.92
C ARG A 146 0.77 -17.12 18.67
N GLU A 147 1.20 -18.35 18.94
CA GLU A 147 2.55 -18.58 19.44
C GLU A 147 3.54 -18.09 18.38
N ALA A 148 4.49 -17.26 18.80
CA ALA A 148 5.60 -16.91 17.93
C ALA A 148 6.36 -18.21 17.61
N PRO A 149 6.46 -18.63 16.34
CA PRO A 149 7.33 -19.77 16.02
C PRO A 149 8.73 -19.42 16.51
N ALA A 150 9.37 -20.34 17.19
CA ALA A 150 10.74 -20.22 17.67
C ALA A 150 11.71 -20.30 16.49
N SER A 151 11.71 -19.31 15.58
CA SER A 151 12.80 -19.15 14.64
C SER A 151 13.94 -18.46 15.40
N GLY A 152 15.07 -19.14 15.56
CA GLY A 152 16.21 -18.59 16.28
C GLY A 152 16.95 -17.47 15.54
N VAL A 153 16.48 -16.99 14.39
CA VAL A 153 17.12 -15.97 13.54
C VAL A 153 16.32 -14.67 13.63
N SER A 154 16.96 -13.59 14.03
CA SER A 154 16.33 -12.26 14.15
C SER A 154 16.10 -11.60 12.78
N LEU A 155 15.20 -10.59 12.76
CA LEU A 155 15.01 -9.75 11.56
C LEU A 155 16.34 -9.15 11.07
N ASN A 156 17.17 -8.61 11.97
CA ASN A 156 18.46 -8.04 11.60
C ASN A 156 19.37 -9.05 10.92
N GLU A 157 19.50 -10.25 11.46
CA GLU A 157 20.33 -11.30 10.88
C GLU A 157 19.85 -11.70 9.48
N ARG A 158 18.53 -11.83 9.28
CA ARG A 158 17.95 -12.13 7.95
C ARG A 158 18.21 -11.00 6.95
N LEU A 159 18.02 -9.74 7.35
CA LEU A 159 18.27 -8.57 6.48
C LEU A 159 19.76 -8.44 6.13
N LEU A 160 20.66 -8.55 7.11
CA LEU A 160 22.10 -8.46 6.86
C LEU A 160 22.59 -9.60 5.98
N ALA A 161 22.08 -10.83 6.16
CA ALA A 161 22.36 -11.96 5.29
C ALA A 161 21.87 -11.71 3.84
N ALA A 162 20.69 -11.11 3.67
CA ALA A 162 20.17 -10.75 2.35
C ALA A 162 21.00 -9.66 1.67
N ILE A 163 21.43 -8.64 2.42
CA ILE A 163 22.35 -7.58 1.92
C ILE A 163 23.68 -8.18 1.51
N GLU A 164 24.25 -9.06 2.33
CA GLU A 164 25.52 -9.75 2.02
C GLU A 164 25.38 -10.64 0.77
N ALA A 165 24.29 -11.40 0.65
CA ALA A 165 24.03 -12.24 -0.51
C ALA A 165 23.88 -11.40 -1.79
N GLY A 166 23.12 -10.28 -1.76
CA GLY A 166 23.00 -9.34 -2.86
C GLY A 166 24.31 -8.64 -3.27
N GLY A 167 25.34 -8.75 -2.44
CA GLY A 167 26.71 -8.31 -2.74
C GLY A 167 27.54 -9.29 -3.57
N ARG A 168 27.00 -10.47 -3.97
CA ARG A 168 27.75 -11.52 -4.69
C ARG A 168 26.89 -12.10 -5.81
N GLY A 169 27.39 -12.05 -7.03
CA GLY A 169 26.67 -12.55 -8.21
C GLY A 169 25.86 -11.47 -8.94
N ALA A 170 25.03 -11.89 -9.89
CA ALA A 170 24.26 -11.02 -10.77
C ALA A 170 22.81 -10.91 -10.30
N TYR A 171 22.31 -9.69 -10.13
CA TYR A 171 20.96 -9.41 -9.62
C TYR A 171 20.22 -8.39 -10.45
N CYS A 172 18.90 -8.56 -10.51
CA CYS A 172 17.98 -7.58 -11.06
C CYS A 172 16.90 -7.22 -10.03
N GLY A 173 16.70 -5.94 -9.79
CA GLY A 173 15.60 -5.41 -9.01
C GLY A 173 14.69 -4.55 -9.87
N MET A 174 13.37 -4.69 -9.68
CA MET A 174 12.36 -3.97 -10.45
C MET A 174 11.31 -3.40 -9.52
N ASP A 175 10.97 -2.14 -9.69
CA ASP A 175 9.87 -1.45 -9.02
C ASP A 175 8.86 -1.01 -10.08
N VAL A 176 7.72 -1.67 -10.11
CA VAL A 176 6.65 -1.43 -11.09
C VAL A 176 5.67 -0.42 -10.54
N GLY A 177 5.66 0.79 -11.10
CA GLY A 177 4.69 1.83 -10.77
C GLY A 177 3.49 1.85 -11.71
N GLY A 178 2.57 2.79 -11.46
CA GLY A 178 1.41 3.02 -12.34
C GLY A 178 1.73 3.80 -13.62
N THR A 179 2.83 4.55 -13.63
CA THR A 179 3.25 5.44 -14.73
C THR A 179 4.67 5.17 -15.20
N ASP A 180 5.44 4.44 -14.41
CA ASP A 180 6.83 4.13 -14.69
C ASP A 180 7.23 2.76 -14.13
N ILE A 181 8.27 2.16 -14.72
CA ILE A 181 8.99 1.02 -14.17
C ILE A 181 10.41 1.46 -13.88
N LYS A 182 10.89 1.18 -12.68
CA LYS A 182 12.27 1.48 -12.28
C LYS A 182 13.03 0.18 -12.05
N LEU A 183 14.27 0.13 -12.54
CA LEU A 183 15.08 -1.06 -12.48
C LEU A 183 16.47 -0.73 -11.95
N ALA A 184 17.11 -1.76 -11.39
CA ALA A 184 18.50 -1.75 -10.99
C ALA A 184 19.16 -3.07 -11.37
N ALA A 185 20.36 -3.01 -11.94
CA ALA A 185 21.22 -4.18 -12.17
C ALA A 185 22.44 -4.10 -11.27
N ALA A 186 22.78 -5.20 -10.61
CA ALA A 186 23.97 -5.30 -9.79
C ALA A 186 24.78 -6.56 -10.14
N LEU A 187 26.10 -6.45 -10.02
CA LEU A 187 27.05 -7.56 -10.21
C LEU A 187 28.15 -7.47 -9.15
N ASP A 188 28.30 -8.52 -8.35
CA ASP A 188 29.34 -8.64 -7.32
C ASP A 188 29.44 -7.40 -6.42
N GLY A 189 28.27 -6.91 -5.94
CA GLY A 189 28.17 -5.75 -5.04
C GLY A 189 28.36 -4.39 -5.72
N ARG A 190 28.48 -4.34 -7.04
CA ARG A 190 28.51 -3.09 -7.82
C ARG A 190 27.16 -2.84 -8.48
N LEU A 191 26.63 -1.64 -8.31
CA LEU A 191 25.47 -1.17 -9.04
C LEU A 191 25.92 -0.81 -10.47
N LEU A 192 25.53 -1.62 -11.44
CA LEU A 192 25.94 -1.44 -12.85
C LEU A 192 25.10 -0.37 -13.55
N ALA A 193 23.80 -0.38 -13.32
CA ALA A 193 22.88 0.53 -14.00
C ALA A 193 21.58 0.69 -13.21
N VAL A 194 20.91 1.82 -13.44
CA VAL A 194 19.52 2.05 -13.13
C VAL A 194 18.78 2.54 -14.38
N LYS A 195 17.50 2.19 -14.52
CA LYS A 195 16.66 2.60 -15.65
C LYS A 195 15.29 3.00 -15.15
N GLU A 196 14.79 4.14 -15.59
CA GLU A 196 13.37 4.51 -15.52
C GLU A 196 12.75 4.40 -16.92
N TYR A 197 11.57 3.78 -16.98
CA TYR A 197 10.84 3.56 -18.22
C TYR A 197 9.40 4.00 -18.03
N ASP A 198 8.97 5.00 -18.78
CA ASP A 198 7.59 5.50 -18.75
C ASP A 198 6.65 4.55 -19.51
N TRP A 199 5.53 4.18 -18.91
CA TRP A 199 4.53 3.29 -19.49
C TRP A 199 3.11 3.64 -19.05
N ASN A 200 2.12 3.01 -19.67
CA ASN A 200 0.71 3.17 -19.29
C ASN A 200 -0.01 1.81 -19.26
N PRO A 201 0.15 1.00 -18.22
CA PRO A 201 -0.46 -0.31 -18.11
C PRO A 201 -1.99 -0.26 -18.08
N ALA A 202 -2.58 0.84 -17.60
CA ALA A 202 -4.03 1.03 -17.57
C ALA A 202 -4.68 1.05 -18.97
N ALA A 203 -3.91 1.36 -20.01
CA ALA A 203 -4.35 1.33 -21.41
C ALA A 203 -4.10 -0.02 -22.12
N SER A 204 -3.44 -0.97 -21.45
CA SER A 204 -3.12 -2.29 -22.03
C SER A 204 -4.35 -3.19 -22.03
N PRO A 205 -4.85 -3.62 -23.21
CA PRO A 205 -6.07 -4.43 -23.31
C PRO A 205 -5.81 -5.93 -23.05
N THR A 206 -4.54 -6.34 -22.87
CA THR A 206 -4.11 -7.73 -22.61
C THR A 206 -2.99 -7.78 -21.59
N ALA A 207 -2.73 -8.93 -20.99
CA ALA A 207 -1.63 -9.12 -20.05
C ALA A 207 -0.26 -8.95 -20.75
N ASP A 208 -0.13 -9.31 -22.02
CA ASP A 208 1.12 -9.20 -22.75
C ASP A 208 1.60 -7.74 -22.80
N GLY A 209 0.69 -6.76 -22.97
CA GLY A 209 1.02 -5.34 -22.89
C GLY A 209 1.55 -4.87 -21.53
N ILE A 210 1.47 -5.70 -20.49
CA ILE A 210 2.04 -5.46 -19.16
C ILE A 210 3.30 -6.31 -18.96
N THR A 211 3.27 -7.58 -19.31
CA THR A 211 4.35 -8.54 -19.04
C THR A 211 5.52 -8.43 -20.00
N GLU A 212 5.28 -8.11 -21.28
CA GLU A 212 6.36 -7.94 -22.28
C GLU A 212 7.31 -6.77 -21.95
N PRO A 213 6.85 -5.55 -21.58
CA PRO A 213 7.75 -4.50 -21.12
C PRO A 213 8.59 -4.93 -19.92
N MET A 214 8.02 -5.65 -18.95
CA MET A 214 8.75 -6.14 -17.79
C MET A 214 9.86 -7.11 -18.19
N MET A 215 9.56 -8.06 -19.10
CA MET A 215 10.55 -9.01 -19.63
C MET A 215 11.64 -8.29 -20.45
N MET A 216 11.26 -7.37 -21.34
CA MET A 216 12.20 -6.57 -22.12
C MET A 216 13.18 -5.82 -21.22
N LEU A 217 12.68 -5.15 -20.19
CA LEU A 217 13.49 -4.37 -19.26
C LEU A 217 14.38 -5.25 -18.37
N ALA A 218 13.90 -6.43 -17.94
CA ALA A 218 14.74 -7.39 -17.22
C ALA A 218 15.88 -7.92 -18.12
N ARG A 219 15.64 -8.14 -19.44
CA ARG A 219 16.67 -8.48 -20.41
C ARG A 219 17.67 -7.32 -20.62
N LEU A 220 17.20 -6.06 -20.59
CA LEU A 220 18.10 -4.89 -20.61
C LEU A 220 19.03 -4.88 -19.39
N MET A 221 18.52 -5.23 -18.20
CA MET A 221 19.39 -5.35 -17.01
C MET A 221 20.41 -6.49 -17.17
N ARG A 222 20.01 -7.62 -17.82
CA ARG A 222 20.97 -8.67 -18.17
C ARG A 222 22.00 -8.18 -19.20
N ALA A 223 21.62 -7.35 -20.16
CA ALA A 223 22.54 -6.74 -21.11
C ALA A 223 23.59 -5.86 -20.40
N CYS A 224 23.25 -5.19 -19.28
CA CYS A 224 24.22 -4.49 -18.45
C CYS A 224 25.26 -5.43 -17.83
N VAL A 225 24.84 -6.63 -17.39
CA VAL A 225 25.77 -7.65 -16.87
C VAL A 225 26.68 -8.19 -17.97
N ILE A 226 26.16 -8.41 -19.17
CA ILE A 226 26.94 -8.83 -20.34
C ILE A 226 27.97 -7.75 -20.71
N ALA A 227 27.53 -6.51 -20.82
CA ALA A 227 28.38 -5.38 -21.22
C ALA A 227 29.54 -5.13 -20.24
N ASP A 228 29.38 -5.42 -18.94
CA ASP A 228 30.46 -5.31 -17.95
C ASP A 228 31.65 -6.24 -18.27
N SER A 229 31.42 -7.34 -18.98
CA SER A 229 32.47 -8.27 -19.42
C SER A 229 33.07 -7.95 -20.80
N LEU A 230 32.46 -7.02 -21.55
CA LEU A 230 32.92 -6.62 -22.88
C LEU A 230 34.00 -5.53 -22.81
N PRO A 231 34.89 -5.44 -23.83
CA PRO A 231 35.82 -4.31 -23.94
C PRO A 231 35.07 -2.96 -23.94
N GLN A 232 35.68 -1.94 -23.35
CA GLN A 232 35.03 -0.61 -23.24
C GLN A 232 34.74 0.06 -24.59
N ASP A 233 35.51 -0.26 -25.62
CA ASP A 233 35.33 0.21 -26.99
C ASP A 233 34.36 -0.63 -27.82
N HIS A 234 33.75 -1.67 -27.23
CA HIS A 234 32.77 -2.50 -27.93
C HIS A 234 31.50 -1.69 -28.22
N GLY A 235 30.97 -1.79 -29.47
CA GLY A 235 29.82 -1.01 -29.90
C GLY A 235 28.57 -1.17 -29.04
N ALA A 236 28.37 -2.32 -28.43
CA ALA A 236 27.26 -2.58 -27.52
C ALA A 236 27.30 -1.67 -26.24
N GLN A 237 28.48 -1.20 -25.83
CA GLN A 237 28.60 -0.28 -24.69
C GLN A 237 27.94 1.09 -24.98
N ALA A 238 28.17 1.63 -26.16
CA ALA A 238 27.55 2.90 -26.58
C ALA A 238 26.02 2.76 -26.72
N MET A 239 25.56 1.66 -27.34
CA MET A 239 24.14 1.37 -27.46
C MET A 239 23.48 1.23 -26.09
N LEU A 240 24.15 0.60 -25.12
CA LEU A 240 23.63 0.44 -23.76
C LEU A 240 23.45 1.78 -23.05
N ALA A 241 24.41 2.70 -23.19
CA ALA A 241 24.30 4.03 -22.61
C ALA A 241 23.07 4.80 -23.14
N ASP A 242 22.77 4.67 -24.42
CA ASP A 242 21.59 5.27 -25.04
C ASP A 242 20.28 4.57 -24.58
N ALA A 243 20.25 3.24 -24.53
CA ALA A 243 19.08 2.46 -24.10
C ALA A 243 18.72 2.69 -22.62
N LEU A 244 19.69 3.05 -21.78
CA LEU A 244 19.47 3.37 -20.37
C LEU A 244 18.88 4.77 -20.14
N ARG A 245 18.89 5.65 -21.14
CA ARG A 245 18.24 6.97 -21.03
C ARG A 245 16.74 6.79 -20.83
N LYS A 246 16.12 7.68 -20.04
CA LYS A 246 14.69 7.64 -19.76
C LYS A 246 13.84 7.69 -21.05
N ASP A 247 14.24 8.47 -22.03
CA ASP A 247 13.56 8.73 -23.29
C ASP A 247 13.88 7.70 -24.42
N ALA A 248 14.63 6.64 -24.12
CA ALA A 248 14.92 5.57 -25.09
C ALA A 248 13.63 4.80 -25.47
N ASP A 249 13.41 4.64 -26.77
CA ASP A 249 12.27 3.88 -27.27
C ASP A 249 12.50 2.35 -27.23
N ASP A 250 11.43 1.60 -27.44
CA ASP A 250 11.46 0.13 -27.37
C ASP A 250 12.35 -0.49 -28.44
N GLU A 251 12.44 0.12 -29.63
CA GLU A 251 13.25 -0.38 -30.74
C GLU A 251 14.73 -0.28 -30.39
N ALA A 252 15.18 0.86 -29.88
CA ALA A 252 16.55 1.07 -29.41
C ALA A 252 16.91 0.12 -28.27
N ILE A 253 15.98 -0.07 -27.31
CA ILE A 253 16.16 -1.01 -26.20
C ILE A 253 16.32 -2.45 -26.71
N ARG A 254 15.43 -2.92 -27.60
CA ARG A 254 15.49 -4.27 -28.17
C ARG A 254 16.75 -4.50 -29.03
N ALA A 255 17.14 -3.51 -29.83
CA ALA A 255 18.38 -3.58 -30.62
C ALA A 255 19.61 -3.70 -29.74
N THR A 256 19.65 -2.94 -28.62
CA THR A 256 20.74 -3.00 -27.64
C THR A 256 20.82 -4.37 -26.97
N ILE A 257 19.67 -4.91 -26.55
CA ILE A 257 19.58 -6.26 -25.95
C ILE A 257 20.16 -7.28 -26.93
N SER A 258 19.72 -7.26 -28.18
CA SER A 258 20.22 -8.20 -29.21
C SER A 258 21.73 -8.07 -29.41
N ALA A 259 22.24 -6.85 -29.53
CA ALA A 259 23.67 -6.62 -29.74
C ALA A 259 24.53 -7.12 -28.55
N CYS A 260 24.05 -6.97 -27.33
CA CYS A 260 24.74 -7.50 -26.15
C CYS A 260 24.65 -9.03 -26.08
N GLU A 261 23.48 -9.61 -26.34
CA GLU A 261 23.27 -11.06 -26.32
C GLU A 261 24.09 -11.77 -27.41
N ASP A 262 24.19 -11.18 -28.63
CA ASP A 262 24.99 -11.71 -29.73
C ASP A 262 26.50 -11.62 -29.45
N ALA A 263 26.95 -10.64 -28.66
CA ALA A 263 28.35 -10.49 -28.27
C ALA A 263 28.77 -11.43 -27.12
N ALA A 264 27.81 -12.02 -26.40
CA ALA A 264 28.09 -12.90 -25.29
C ALA A 264 28.40 -14.32 -25.74
N ALA A 265 29.49 -14.92 -25.23
CA ALA A 265 29.77 -16.34 -25.49
C ALA A 265 28.73 -17.26 -24.84
N GLU A 266 28.22 -16.84 -23.70
CA GLU A 266 27.17 -17.53 -22.91
C GLU A 266 26.33 -16.45 -22.21
N LEU A 267 24.99 -16.62 -22.21
CA LEU A 267 24.10 -15.65 -21.57
C LEU A 267 24.17 -15.81 -20.04
N PRO A 268 24.55 -14.76 -19.29
CA PRO A 268 24.55 -14.83 -17.85
C PRO A 268 23.12 -14.96 -17.31
N LEU A 269 22.97 -15.71 -16.23
CA LEU A 269 21.72 -15.86 -15.52
C LEU A 269 21.80 -15.13 -14.18
N PHE A 270 20.71 -14.50 -13.78
CA PHE A 270 20.63 -13.84 -12.47
C PHE A 270 20.65 -14.86 -11.32
N ASP A 271 21.37 -14.51 -10.28
CA ASP A 271 21.38 -15.20 -8.98
C ASP A 271 20.19 -14.77 -8.11
N GLY A 272 19.48 -13.71 -8.48
CA GLY A 272 18.22 -13.27 -7.91
C GLY A 272 17.53 -12.20 -8.76
N LEU A 273 16.20 -12.24 -8.78
CA LEU A 273 15.34 -11.22 -9.37
C LEU A 273 14.20 -10.91 -8.40
N GLY A 274 14.14 -9.68 -7.95
CA GLY A 274 13.10 -9.17 -7.07
C GLY A 274 12.23 -8.13 -7.75
N LEU A 275 10.94 -8.11 -7.39
CA LEU A 275 9.94 -7.26 -8.02
C LEU A 275 9.02 -6.65 -6.98
N SER A 276 8.83 -5.33 -7.02
CA SER A 276 7.75 -4.60 -6.39
C SER A 276 6.61 -4.41 -7.39
N PHE A 277 5.36 -4.73 -7.01
CA PHE A 277 4.22 -4.61 -7.90
C PHE A 277 2.99 -4.03 -7.18
N PRO A 278 2.30 -3.03 -7.75
CA PRO A 278 1.21 -2.30 -7.09
C PRO A 278 -0.14 -3.03 -7.22
N ASP A 279 -0.24 -4.20 -6.64
CA ASP A 279 -1.45 -5.01 -6.51
C ASP A 279 -1.29 -5.97 -5.31
N ILE A 280 -2.33 -6.70 -4.94
CA ILE A 280 -2.26 -7.73 -3.89
C ILE A 280 -1.36 -8.87 -4.37
N VAL A 281 -0.29 -9.13 -3.63
CA VAL A 281 0.68 -10.18 -3.91
C VAL A 281 0.72 -11.17 -2.75
N ILE A 282 0.53 -12.46 -3.05
CA ILE A 282 0.60 -13.57 -2.09
C ILE A 282 1.42 -14.70 -2.71
N GLY A 283 2.42 -15.20 -2.00
CA GLY A 283 3.29 -16.28 -2.49
C GLY A 283 4.04 -15.93 -3.78
N SER A 284 4.44 -14.66 -3.95
CA SER A 284 5.04 -14.13 -5.19
C SER A 284 4.13 -14.24 -6.42
N ARG A 285 2.81 -14.30 -6.23
CA ARG A 285 1.80 -14.23 -7.30
C ARG A 285 0.96 -12.97 -7.15
N ILE A 286 0.68 -12.31 -8.27
CA ILE A 286 -0.20 -11.13 -8.32
C ILE A 286 -1.64 -11.64 -8.37
N LEU A 287 -2.46 -11.36 -7.35
CA LEU A 287 -3.78 -11.96 -7.17
C LEU A 287 -4.95 -10.97 -7.11
N GLY A 288 -4.70 -9.68 -6.89
CA GLY A 288 -5.75 -8.69 -6.67
C GLY A 288 -6.65 -8.47 -7.88
N GLY A 289 -6.07 -7.99 -8.98
CA GLY A 289 -6.77 -7.78 -10.25
C GLY A 289 -7.77 -6.63 -10.28
N GLU A 290 -8.01 -5.94 -9.17
CA GLU A 290 -8.93 -4.78 -9.07
C GLU A 290 -8.20 -3.43 -9.21
N THR A 291 -6.91 -3.44 -9.51
CA THR A 291 -6.08 -2.24 -9.66
C THR A 291 -6.45 -1.45 -10.93
N PRO A 292 -6.31 -0.11 -10.92
CA PRO A 292 -6.44 0.69 -12.15
C PRO A 292 -5.49 0.27 -13.28
N LYS A 293 -4.37 -0.38 -12.97
CA LYS A 293 -3.37 -0.83 -13.95
C LYS A 293 -3.91 -1.89 -14.92
N THR A 294 -4.92 -2.65 -14.53
CA THR A 294 -5.58 -3.66 -15.38
C THR A 294 -6.93 -3.18 -15.94
N LYS A 295 -7.18 -1.86 -15.94
CA LYS A 295 -8.49 -1.31 -16.33
C LYS A 295 -8.90 -1.69 -17.75
N ALA A 296 -8.06 -1.38 -18.75
CA ALA A 296 -8.40 -1.68 -20.16
C ALA A 296 -8.55 -3.18 -20.39
N MET A 297 -7.77 -4.01 -19.71
CA MET A 297 -7.89 -5.47 -19.79
C MET A 297 -9.24 -5.95 -19.20
N ARG A 298 -9.69 -5.40 -18.05
CA ARG A 298 -11.02 -5.72 -17.49
C ARG A 298 -12.18 -5.25 -18.35
N GLU A 299 -12.01 -4.13 -19.05
CA GLU A 299 -13.03 -3.51 -19.91
C GLU A 299 -13.00 -4.07 -21.34
N ASN A 300 -12.04 -4.93 -21.68
CA ASN A 300 -11.92 -5.53 -23.00
C ASN A 300 -12.95 -6.67 -23.19
N PRO A 301 -13.95 -6.51 -24.07
CA PRO A 301 -15.00 -7.51 -24.28
C PRO A 301 -14.51 -8.73 -25.10
N ASP A 302 -13.34 -8.65 -25.74
CA ASP A 302 -12.84 -9.68 -26.66
C ASP A 302 -12.02 -10.76 -25.93
N ILE A 303 -11.83 -10.65 -24.61
CA ILE A 303 -11.05 -11.58 -23.81
C ILE A 303 -11.84 -12.10 -22.60
N ASP A 304 -11.49 -13.29 -22.12
CA ASP A 304 -11.83 -13.72 -20.77
C ASP A 304 -10.80 -13.13 -19.79
N TYR A 305 -11.27 -12.19 -18.96
CA TYR A 305 -10.39 -11.44 -18.06
C TYR A 305 -9.60 -12.34 -17.11
N GLU A 306 -10.22 -13.38 -16.55
CA GLU A 306 -9.57 -14.26 -15.57
C GLU A 306 -8.46 -15.10 -16.22
N THR A 307 -8.71 -15.60 -17.42
CA THR A 307 -7.70 -16.32 -18.21
C THR A 307 -6.54 -15.42 -18.60
N GLU A 308 -6.83 -14.19 -18.98
CA GLU A 308 -5.81 -13.22 -19.36
C GLU A 308 -5.01 -12.75 -18.14
N PHE A 309 -5.69 -12.44 -17.04
CA PHE A 309 -5.05 -12.04 -15.79
C PHE A 309 -4.14 -13.14 -15.20
N ALA A 310 -4.45 -14.41 -15.43
CA ALA A 310 -3.61 -15.52 -15.00
C ALA A 310 -2.18 -15.43 -15.56
N LYS A 311 -1.98 -14.88 -16.77
CA LYS A 311 -0.64 -14.64 -17.35
C LYS A 311 0.15 -13.63 -16.50
N LEU A 312 -0.49 -12.51 -16.11
CA LEU A 312 0.11 -11.52 -15.22
C LEU A 312 0.37 -12.11 -13.82
N SER A 313 -0.58 -12.88 -13.29
CA SER A 313 -0.44 -13.56 -11.99
C SER A 313 0.81 -14.45 -11.91
N HIS A 314 1.20 -15.05 -13.03
CA HIS A 314 2.34 -15.97 -13.15
C HIS A 314 3.59 -15.30 -13.77
N VAL A 315 3.68 -13.97 -13.79
CA VAL A 315 4.83 -13.25 -14.39
C VAL A 315 6.17 -13.65 -13.74
N SER A 316 6.17 -14.08 -12.46
CA SER A 316 7.37 -14.61 -11.80
C SER A 316 7.94 -15.83 -12.51
N GLU A 317 7.08 -16.72 -13.03
CA GLU A 317 7.49 -17.93 -13.77
C GLU A 317 8.11 -17.54 -15.12
N THR A 318 7.53 -16.54 -15.79
CA THR A 318 8.07 -16.02 -17.06
C THR A 318 9.44 -15.37 -16.85
N LEU A 319 9.61 -14.52 -15.84
CA LEU A 319 10.87 -13.88 -15.49
C LEU A 319 11.93 -14.88 -15.01
N ALA A 320 11.54 -16.03 -14.45
CA ALA A 320 12.46 -17.07 -14.00
C ALA A 320 13.33 -17.64 -15.11
N ALA A 321 12.91 -17.51 -16.38
CA ALA A 321 13.74 -17.87 -17.55
C ALA A 321 15.07 -17.07 -17.63
N LEU A 322 15.17 -15.92 -16.94
CA LEU A 322 16.39 -15.12 -16.85
C LEU A 322 17.27 -15.48 -15.65
N CYS A 323 16.83 -16.40 -14.79
CA CYS A 323 17.49 -16.76 -13.55
C CYS A 323 18.07 -18.18 -13.60
N ARG A 324 19.01 -18.47 -12.70
CA ARG A 324 19.50 -19.85 -12.48
C ARG A 324 18.36 -20.75 -12.03
N ALA A 325 18.37 -22.02 -12.40
CA ALA A 325 17.28 -22.97 -12.15
C ALA A 325 16.88 -23.11 -10.66
N SER A 326 17.80 -22.84 -9.73
CA SER A 326 17.55 -22.87 -8.28
C SER A 326 16.93 -21.57 -7.73
N VAL A 327 16.84 -20.52 -8.54
CA VAL A 327 16.41 -19.19 -8.11
C VAL A 327 14.92 -19.02 -8.34
N ARG A 328 14.22 -18.53 -7.32
CA ARG A 328 12.82 -18.10 -7.45
C ARG A 328 12.78 -16.59 -7.62
N VAL A 329 12.04 -16.12 -8.62
CA VAL A 329 11.69 -14.70 -8.72
C VAL A 329 10.75 -14.35 -7.57
N ARG A 330 11.09 -13.31 -6.83
CA ARG A 330 10.30 -12.86 -5.68
C ARG A 330 9.53 -11.60 -6.00
N ILE A 331 8.23 -11.64 -5.80
CA ILE A 331 7.34 -10.50 -5.97
C ILE A 331 6.73 -10.13 -4.63
N ILE A 332 6.60 -8.83 -4.39
CA ILE A 332 5.93 -8.27 -3.21
C ILE A 332 5.16 -7.01 -3.62
N ASN A 333 4.14 -6.63 -2.86
CA ASN A 333 3.44 -5.36 -3.06
C ASN A 333 4.36 -4.15 -2.74
N ASP A 334 4.11 -3.00 -3.38
CA ASP A 334 4.91 -1.77 -3.25
C ASP A 334 4.94 -1.20 -1.82
N GLY A 335 3.85 -1.30 -1.06
CA GLY A 335 3.80 -0.90 0.34
C GLY A 335 4.74 -1.72 1.24
N PRO A 336 4.60 -3.06 1.32
CA PRO A 336 5.56 -3.93 1.96
C PRO A 336 7.01 -3.78 1.47
N MET A 337 7.24 -3.50 0.17
CA MET A 337 8.59 -3.21 -0.34
C MET A 337 9.16 -1.94 0.29
N ALA A 338 8.34 -0.91 0.52
CA ALA A 338 8.78 0.30 1.22
C ALA A 338 9.20 -0.01 2.67
N ALA A 339 8.44 -0.85 3.39
CA ALA A 339 8.80 -1.28 4.74
C ALA A 339 10.09 -2.12 4.75
N PHE A 340 10.24 -3.02 3.78
CA PHE A 340 11.45 -3.81 3.61
C PHE A 340 12.68 -2.92 3.30
N SER A 341 12.53 -1.93 2.41
CA SER A 341 13.58 -0.95 2.08
C SER A 341 14.05 -0.21 3.33
N ALA A 342 13.11 0.30 4.14
CA ALA A 342 13.45 0.95 5.40
C ALA A 342 14.19 -0.01 6.37
N ALA A 343 13.67 -1.23 6.53
CA ALA A 343 14.25 -2.22 7.42
C ALA A 343 15.68 -2.61 7.01
N ALA A 344 15.92 -2.83 5.70
CA ALA A 344 17.22 -3.18 5.17
C ALA A 344 18.26 -2.06 5.43
N GLU A 345 17.90 -0.79 5.16
CA GLU A 345 18.80 0.34 5.38
C GLU A 345 19.07 0.61 6.87
N LEU A 346 18.06 0.44 7.73
CA LEU A 346 18.21 0.54 9.17
C LEU A 346 19.14 -0.56 9.72
N ALA A 347 18.96 -1.81 9.27
CA ALA A 347 19.83 -2.90 9.65
C ALA A 347 21.29 -2.65 9.18
N ALA A 348 21.46 -2.14 7.96
CA ALA A 348 22.78 -1.75 7.44
C ALA A 348 23.43 -0.59 8.22
N ASP A 349 22.64 0.28 8.86
CA ASP A 349 23.11 1.36 9.75
C ASP A 349 23.34 0.86 11.20
N GLY A 350 23.10 -0.42 11.47
CA GLY A 350 23.31 -1.03 12.79
C GLY A 350 22.14 -0.84 13.78
N ALA A 351 20.97 -0.44 13.29
CA ALA A 351 19.76 -0.36 14.14
C ALA A 351 19.29 -1.75 14.57
N GLU A 352 18.84 -1.88 15.81
CA GLU A 352 18.20 -3.10 16.32
C GLU A 352 16.70 -3.06 16.04
N LEU A 353 16.21 -3.94 15.15
CA LEU A 353 14.81 -4.00 14.72
C LEU A 353 14.02 -5.06 15.49
N THR A 354 14.07 -5.00 16.81
CA THR A 354 13.48 -6.00 17.72
C THR A 354 11.95 -6.06 17.67
N ARG A 355 11.29 -5.05 17.09
CA ARG A 355 9.83 -4.94 16.97
C ARG A 355 9.31 -4.93 15.54
N GLY A 356 10.20 -5.10 14.56
CA GLY A 356 9.85 -4.96 13.14
C GLY A 356 9.78 -3.50 12.68
N VAL A 357 9.25 -3.30 11.46
CA VAL A 357 9.18 -1.98 10.80
C VAL A 357 7.81 -1.81 10.15
N VAL A 358 7.16 -0.67 10.39
CA VAL A 358 5.99 -0.21 9.64
C VAL A 358 6.35 1.03 8.84
N ALA A 359 5.98 1.04 7.57
CA ALA A 359 6.21 2.16 6.67
C ALA A 359 4.92 2.62 5.99
N TYR A 360 4.83 3.93 5.76
CA TYR A 360 3.77 4.57 4.99
C TYR A 360 4.38 5.37 3.84
N ALA A 361 3.94 5.10 2.63
CA ALA A 361 4.27 5.90 1.44
C ALA A 361 3.14 6.91 1.21
N MET A 362 3.35 8.15 1.64
CA MET A 362 2.35 9.23 1.52
C MET A 362 2.54 10.00 0.23
N GLY A 363 1.62 9.83 -0.71
CA GLY A 363 1.63 10.46 -2.02
C GLY A 363 0.22 10.85 -2.46
N THR A 364 -0.16 10.46 -3.68
CA THR A 364 -1.54 10.56 -4.19
C THR A 364 -2.48 9.76 -3.30
N ASP A 365 -2.07 8.54 -2.98
CA ASP A 365 -2.70 7.64 -2.02
C ASP A 365 -1.74 7.34 -0.87
N LEU A 366 -2.10 6.39 -0.02
CA LEU A 366 -1.30 5.87 1.07
C LEU A 366 -0.94 4.40 0.78
N GLY A 367 0.32 4.14 0.41
CA GLY A 367 0.88 2.80 0.47
C GLY A 367 1.25 2.46 1.91
N SER A 368 1.10 1.22 2.29
CA SER A 368 1.44 0.77 3.64
C SER A 368 2.14 -0.59 3.61
N GLY A 369 3.11 -0.75 4.47
CA GLY A 369 3.87 -1.98 4.60
C GLY A 369 4.26 -2.27 6.03
N TRP A 370 4.38 -3.55 6.33
CA TRP A 370 4.80 -4.05 7.61
C TRP A 370 5.70 -5.28 7.44
N ILE A 371 6.84 -5.27 8.11
CA ILE A 371 7.70 -6.42 8.32
C ILE A 371 7.78 -6.67 9.83
N ASP A 372 7.48 -7.87 10.27
CA ASP A 372 7.45 -8.17 11.70
C ASP A 372 8.87 -8.37 12.28
N ALA A 373 8.96 -8.52 13.59
CA ALA A 373 10.24 -8.68 14.30
C ALA A 373 11.06 -9.92 13.89
N ARG A 374 10.44 -10.88 13.18
CA ARG A 374 11.09 -12.09 12.66
C ARG A 374 11.54 -11.95 11.21
N GLY A 375 11.15 -10.85 10.56
CA GLY A 375 11.39 -10.61 9.16
C GLY A 375 10.35 -11.23 8.23
N ASP A 376 9.19 -11.62 8.79
CA ASP A 376 8.08 -12.06 7.98
C ASP A 376 7.28 -10.85 7.51
N ILE A 377 6.99 -10.83 6.22
CA ILE A 377 6.08 -9.87 5.61
C ILE A 377 4.74 -10.57 5.49
N PRO A 378 3.70 -10.10 6.19
CA PRO A 378 2.40 -10.75 6.14
C PRO A 378 1.84 -10.80 4.71
N GLU A 379 1.44 -11.97 4.26
CA GLU A 379 0.80 -12.18 2.96
C GLU A 379 -0.69 -11.87 3.05
N ILE A 380 -1.01 -10.59 3.22
CA ILE A 380 -2.35 -10.02 3.35
C ILE A 380 -2.50 -8.80 2.41
N PRO A 381 -3.72 -8.42 2.02
CA PRO A 381 -3.93 -7.24 1.17
C PRO A 381 -3.34 -5.95 1.73
N LEU A 382 -3.51 -5.71 3.03
CA LEU A 382 -3.05 -4.51 3.76
C LEU A 382 -3.51 -3.18 3.12
N GLU A 383 -4.75 -3.16 2.57
CA GLU A 383 -5.32 -2.00 1.88
C GLU A 383 -5.78 -0.93 2.89
N LEU A 384 -4.80 -0.34 3.62
CA LEU A 384 -5.08 0.63 4.68
C LEU A 384 -5.67 1.94 4.14
N TYR A 385 -5.43 2.29 2.88
CA TYR A 385 -5.97 3.51 2.28
C TYR A 385 -7.50 3.48 2.10
N ASP A 386 -8.10 2.30 2.13
CA ASP A 386 -9.56 2.12 2.05
C ASP A 386 -10.23 2.09 3.44
N LEU A 387 -9.47 2.01 4.55
CA LEU A 387 -10.07 1.91 5.89
C LEU A 387 -11.03 3.07 6.19
N LEU A 388 -12.14 2.72 6.84
CA LEU A 388 -13.12 3.66 7.33
C LEU A 388 -12.68 4.13 8.73
N LEU A 389 -12.16 5.35 8.84
CA LEU A 389 -11.68 5.90 10.10
C LEU A 389 -12.69 6.79 10.81
N ASP A 390 -13.61 7.41 10.04
CA ASP A 390 -14.50 8.46 10.50
C ASP A 390 -15.97 8.05 10.35
N LEU A 391 -16.67 7.92 11.47
CA LEU A 391 -18.12 7.71 11.53
C LEU A 391 -18.90 9.03 11.58
N GLY A 392 -18.18 10.15 11.68
CA GLY A 392 -18.71 11.51 11.65
C GLY A 392 -18.87 12.07 10.25
N SER A 393 -18.78 13.40 10.14
CA SER A 393 -18.77 14.17 8.89
C SER A 393 -19.99 13.93 7.99
N ALA A 394 -21.18 13.72 8.60
CA ALA A 394 -22.41 13.42 7.88
C ALA A 394 -22.75 14.39 6.74
N PRO A 395 -22.54 15.73 6.87
CA PRO A 395 -22.80 16.67 5.78
C PRO A 395 -21.96 16.40 4.52
N TRP A 396 -20.72 15.91 4.69
CA TRP A 396 -19.76 15.69 3.62
C TRP A 396 -19.91 14.32 2.94
N LYS A 397 -20.61 13.38 3.59
CA LYS A 397 -20.88 12.04 3.05
C LYS A 397 -21.83 12.04 1.85
N HIS A 398 -22.58 13.12 1.61
CA HIS A 398 -23.51 13.25 0.48
C HIS A 398 -22.86 13.88 -0.76
N ILE A 399 -21.66 14.45 -0.60
CA ILE A 399 -20.94 15.08 -1.71
C ILE A 399 -20.29 13.98 -2.56
N PRO A 400 -20.36 14.07 -3.90
CA PRO A 400 -19.73 13.09 -4.79
C PRO A 400 -18.22 12.91 -4.51
N PRO A 401 -17.67 11.70 -4.64
CA PRO A 401 -16.27 11.43 -4.32
C PRO A 401 -15.25 12.26 -5.10
N GLU A 402 -15.58 12.70 -6.31
CA GLU A 402 -14.74 13.54 -7.16
C GLU A 402 -14.64 15.00 -6.69
N ASP A 403 -15.53 15.45 -5.80
CA ASP A 403 -15.45 16.78 -5.21
C ASP A 403 -14.38 16.81 -4.11
N ILE A 404 -13.53 17.84 -4.12
CA ILE A 404 -12.45 17.95 -3.13
C ILE A 404 -12.95 18.08 -1.68
N ARG A 405 -14.20 18.51 -1.47
CA ARG A 405 -14.83 18.64 -0.14
C ARG A 405 -15.30 17.31 0.42
N SER A 406 -15.46 16.28 -0.43
CA SER A 406 -15.98 14.98 -0.05
C SER A 406 -15.04 14.24 0.89
N VAL A 407 -15.60 13.49 1.84
CA VAL A 407 -14.88 12.51 2.68
C VAL A 407 -14.89 11.10 2.06
N ARG A 408 -15.65 10.91 0.97
CA ARG A 408 -15.81 9.61 0.31
C ARG A 408 -14.62 9.28 -0.57
N ASN A 409 -14.15 8.06 -0.46
CA ASN A 409 -13.11 7.52 -1.35
C ASN A 409 -13.69 7.26 -2.75
N GLU A 410 -12.95 7.60 -3.80
CA GLU A 410 -13.37 7.43 -5.20
C GLU A 410 -13.56 5.94 -5.58
N ASN A 411 -12.79 5.04 -4.97
CA ASN A 411 -12.83 3.61 -5.27
C ASN A 411 -13.99 2.91 -4.55
N SER A 412 -14.11 3.13 -3.23
CA SER A 412 -15.11 2.44 -2.40
C SER A 412 -16.44 3.20 -2.30
N GLY A 413 -16.44 4.52 -2.52
CA GLY A 413 -17.59 5.39 -2.27
C GLY A 413 -17.88 5.61 -0.78
N LEU A 414 -17.02 5.11 0.12
CA LEU A 414 -17.13 5.23 1.56
C LEU A 414 -16.10 6.24 2.11
N SER A 415 -16.19 6.60 3.39
CA SER A 415 -15.23 7.51 4.07
C SER A 415 -13.88 6.80 4.26
N GLY A 416 -13.03 6.80 3.23
CA GLY A 416 -11.74 6.11 3.27
C GLY A 416 -10.58 7.02 3.68
N VAL A 417 -9.51 6.39 4.16
CA VAL A 417 -8.24 7.02 4.58
C VAL A 417 -7.69 8.00 3.54
N ARG A 418 -7.87 7.73 2.25
CA ARG A 418 -7.42 8.59 1.16
C ARG A 418 -7.88 10.05 1.29
N ARG A 419 -9.06 10.26 1.88
CA ARG A 419 -9.64 11.61 2.09
C ARG A 419 -9.19 12.27 3.39
N TYR A 420 -8.48 11.55 4.24
CA TYR A 420 -7.90 12.04 5.49
C TYR A 420 -6.37 12.12 5.45
N LEU A 421 -5.74 11.37 4.53
CA LEU A 421 -4.30 11.32 4.31
C LEU A 421 -4.00 11.45 2.81
N GLY A 422 -2.77 11.73 2.44
CA GLY A 422 -2.39 11.95 1.04
C GLY A 422 -2.79 13.32 0.49
N GLN A 423 -2.65 13.49 -0.82
CA GLN A 423 -2.87 14.77 -1.50
C GLN A 423 -4.32 15.25 -1.39
N ALA A 424 -5.29 14.36 -1.60
CA ALA A 424 -6.71 14.70 -1.55
C ALA A 424 -7.12 15.33 -0.21
N ALA A 425 -6.55 14.83 0.89
CA ALA A 425 -6.77 15.36 2.23
C ALA A 425 -6.29 16.81 2.38
N THR A 426 -5.12 17.14 1.82
CA THR A 426 -4.59 18.51 1.89
C THR A 426 -5.48 19.50 1.14
N TYR A 427 -6.00 19.10 -0.03
CA TYR A 427 -6.90 19.96 -0.82
C TYR A 427 -8.25 20.15 -0.13
N ARG A 428 -8.81 19.09 0.44
CA ARG A 428 -10.05 19.15 1.22
C ARG A 428 -9.90 20.09 2.42
N LEU A 429 -8.84 19.94 3.18
CA LEU A 429 -8.56 20.81 4.33
C LEU A 429 -8.26 22.26 3.91
N ALA A 430 -7.58 22.48 2.78
CA ALA A 430 -7.38 23.82 2.25
C ALA A 430 -8.70 24.48 1.85
N GLN A 431 -9.60 23.75 1.20
CA GLN A 431 -10.93 24.23 0.85
C GLN A 431 -11.79 24.54 2.09
N GLU A 432 -11.61 23.78 3.17
CA GLU A 432 -12.31 24.00 4.44
C GLU A 432 -11.75 25.23 5.20
N LEU A 433 -10.43 25.32 5.33
CA LEU A 433 -9.78 26.30 6.21
C LEU A 433 -9.52 27.65 5.53
N GLN A 434 -9.05 27.64 4.30
CA GLN A 434 -8.72 28.83 3.51
C GLN A 434 -8.74 28.51 2.01
N PRO A 435 -9.92 28.59 1.33
CA PRO A 435 -10.06 28.25 -0.09
C PRO A 435 -9.09 29.01 -1.01
N SER A 436 -8.74 30.26 -0.66
CA SER A 436 -7.82 31.09 -1.46
C SER A 436 -6.41 30.51 -1.62
N LEU A 437 -6.02 29.54 -0.78
CA LEU A 437 -4.76 28.80 -0.99
C LEU A 437 -4.77 27.99 -2.30
N LEU A 438 -5.95 27.69 -2.84
CA LEU A 438 -6.13 26.94 -4.09
C LEU A 438 -6.57 27.83 -5.27
N ASP A 439 -6.57 29.17 -5.13
CA ASP A 439 -6.97 30.06 -6.20
C ASP A 439 -6.20 29.82 -7.50
N GLY A 440 -6.94 29.72 -8.61
CA GLY A 440 -6.41 29.43 -9.93
C GLY A 440 -6.03 27.95 -10.16
N LEU A 441 -6.01 27.09 -9.13
CA LEU A 441 -5.67 25.65 -9.21
C LEU A 441 -6.89 24.76 -9.25
N THR A 442 -8.08 25.31 -8.91
CA THR A 442 -9.35 24.59 -8.92
C THR A 442 -10.23 25.01 -10.07
N GLU A 443 -11.13 24.14 -10.47
CA GLU A 443 -12.25 24.41 -11.36
C GLU A 443 -13.54 23.92 -10.72
N GLU A 444 -14.66 24.57 -11.05
CA GLU A 444 -15.98 24.15 -10.61
C GLU A 444 -16.84 23.85 -11.84
N THR A 445 -17.43 22.67 -11.87
CA THR A 445 -18.36 22.24 -12.91
C THR A 445 -19.54 21.55 -12.24
N ASP A 446 -20.75 22.01 -12.51
CA ASP A 446 -22.00 21.48 -11.94
C ASP A 446 -22.01 21.43 -10.40
N GLY A 447 -21.40 22.45 -9.77
CA GLY A 447 -21.28 22.56 -8.32
C GLY A 447 -20.23 21.64 -7.68
N ILE A 448 -19.45 20.92 -8.48
CA ILE A 448 -18.36 20.03 -8.06
C ILE A 448 -17.03 20.77 -8.22
N ILE A 449 -16.28 20.89 -7.13
CA ILE A 449 -14.97 21.52 -7.11
C ILE A 449 -13.89 20.44 -7.28
N ARG A 450 -12.99 20.63 -8.26
CA ARG A 450 -11.87 19.73 -8.55
C ARG A 450 -10.56 20.49 -8.67
N ILE A 451 -9.44 19.83 -8.40
CA ILE A 451 -8.14 20.33 -8.85
C ILE A 451 -8.07 20.17 -10.37
N LYS A 452 -7.67 21.22 -11.09
CA LYS A 452 -7.55 21.20 -12.55
C LYS A 452 -6.65 20.06 -13.02
N ALA A 453 -7.13 19.27 -13.97
CA ALA A 453 -6.37 18.19 -14.61
C ALA A 453 -5.87 18.55 -16.01
N ALA A 454 -6.50 19.52 -16.70
CA ALA A 454 -6.16 19.98 -18.03
C ALA A 454 -6.09 21.52 -18.09
N PRO A 455 -5.29 22.14 -18.96
CA PRO A 455 -4.33 21.50 -19.88
C PRO A 455 -3.12 20.88 -19.16
N GLN A 456 -2.92 21.18 -17.89
CA GLN A 456 -1.86 20.64 -17.03
C GLN A 456 -2.45 20.13 -15.72
N ASP A 457 -1.96 18.98 -15.25
CA ASP A 457 -2.34 18.46 -13.94
C ASP A 457 -1.79 19.34 -12.81
N MET A 458 -2.68 20.01 -12.10
CA MET A 458 -2.36 20.95 -11.04
C MET A 458 -2.27 20.31 -9.64
N ARG A 459 -2.42 18.97 -9.50
CA ARG A 459 -2.33 18.30 -8.20
C ARG A 459 -0.96 18.50 -7.55
N LYS A 460 0.12 18.28 -8.31
CA LYS A 460 1.48 18.52 -7.78
C LYS A 460 1.72 19.98 -7.43
N PRO A 461 1.45 20.97 -8.33
CA PRO A 461 1.57 22.40 -8.00
C PRO A 461 0.72 22.83 -6.79
N ALA A 462 -0.49 22.28 -6.64
CA ALA A 462 -1.34 22.58 -5.49
C ALA A 462 -0.72 22.12 -4.18
N LEU A 463 -0.22 20.88 -4.11
CA LEU A 463 0.48 20.39 -2.93
C LEU A 463 1.72 21.22 -2.60
N GLU A 464 2.56 21.53 -3.59
CA GLU A 464 3.76 22.34 -3.42
C GLU A 464 3.44 23.75 -2.91
N ARG A 465 2.36 24.38 -3.43
CA ARG A 465 1.88 25.68 -2.92
C ARG A 465 1.48 25.61 -1.45
N LEU A 466 0.72 24.58 -1.05
CA LEU A 466 0.31 24.41 0.34
C LEU A 466 1.51 24.20 1.27
N MET A 467 2.48 23.39 0.84
CA MET A 467 3.71 23.14 1.59
C MET A 467 4.56 24.39 1.75
N THR A 468 4.70 25.19 0.68
CA THR A 468 5.40 26.49 0.70
C THR A 468 4.69 27.46 1.63
N ALA A 469 3.37 27.61 1.50
CA ALA A 469 2.59 28.50 2.38
C ALA A 469 2.73 28.11 3.87
N ALA A 470 2.79 26.83 4.19
CA ALA A 470 3.01 26.35 5.55
C ALA A 470 4.42 26.68 6.04
N ALA A 471 5.43 26.53 5.19
CA ALA A 471 6.83 26.88 5.50
C ALA A 471 7.00 28.40 5.71
N ASP A 472 6.29 29.22 4.92
CA ASP A 472 6.26 30.68 5.03
C ASP A 472 5.42 31.20 6.21
N GLY A 473 4.82 30.31 7.01
CA GLY A 473 4.14 30.66 8.25
C GLY A 473 2.63 30.94 8.11
N ASN A 474 1.98 30.64 6.95
CA ASN A 474 0.54 30.76 6.81
C ASN A 474 -0.18 29.84 7.81
N GLY A 475 -1.04 30.40 8.68
CA GLY A 475 -1.67 29.68 9.78
C GLY A 475 -2.58 28.54 9.33
N ALA A 476 -3.40 28.74 8.28
CA ALA A 476 -4.28 27.72 7.73
C ALA A 476 -3.47 26.58 7.07
N ALA A 477 -2.44 26.91 6.29
CA ALA A 477 -1.58 25.92 5.68
C ALA A 477 -0.83 25.09 6.74
N ARG A 478 -0.34 25.70 7.82
CA ARG A 478 0.27 24.99 8.95
C ARG A 478 -0.72 24.04 9.64
N GLU A 479 -1.97 24.50 9.82
CA GLU A 479 -3.03 23.68 10.41
C GLU A 479 -3.39 22.47 9.52
N ILE A 480 -3.35 22.60 8.19
CA ILE A 480 -3.53 21.46 7.26
C ILE A 480 -2.56 20.32 7.63
N PHE A 481 -1.26 20.61 7.71
CA PHE A 481 -0.26 19.56 7.97
C PHE A 481 -0.32 19.03 9.40
N ARG A 482 -0.72 19.86 10.38
CA ARG A 482 -0.98 19.39 11.74
C ARG A 482 -2.18 18.41 11.78
N ARG A 483 -3.28 18.70 11.07
CA ARG A 483 -4.43 17.79 10.94
C ARG A 483 -4.09 16.51 10.18
N ILE A 484 -3.22 16.55 9.17
CA ILE A 484 -2.68 15.32 8.54
C ILE A 484 -1.99 14.44 9.60
N GLY A 485 -1.26 15.04 10.52
CA GLY A 485 -0.64 14.29 11.63
C GLY A 485 -1.66 13.64 12.57
N LEU A 486 -2.72 14.37 12.96
CA LEU A 486 -3.84 13.82 13.76
C LEU A 486 -4.53 12.65 13.04
N ASN A 487 -4.81 12.80 11.75
CA ASN A 487 -5.44 11.76 10.94
C ASN A 487 -4.54 10.52 10.83
N LEU A 488 -3.23 10.72 10.72
CA LEU A 488 -2.25 9.63 10.68
C LEU A 488 -2.20 8.87 12.02
N ALA A 489 -2.38 9.57 13.14
CA ALA A 489 -2.48 8.93 14.44
C ALA A 489 -3.75 8.07 14.54
N ALA A 490 -4.90 8.56 14.06
CA ALA A 490 -6.15 7.80 14.02
C ALA A 490 -6.02 6.53 13.15
N LEU A 491 -5.38 6.62 11.98
CA LEU A 491 -5.05 5.43 11.19
C LEU A 491 -4.16 4.47 11.95
N THR A 492 -3.13 4.97 12.60
CA THR A 492 -2.18 4.15 13.35
C THR A 492 -2.85 3.40 14.49
N GLU A 493 -3.77 4.04 15.23
CA GLU A 493 -4.57 3.37 16.27
C GLU A 493 -5.46 2.25 15.72
N GLU A 494 -6.10 2.47 14.56
CA GLU A 494 -6.92 1.44 13.94
C GLU A 494 -6.06 0.31 13.37
N MET A 495 -4.94 0.63 12.74
CA MET A 495 -3.96 -0.36 12.27
C MET A 495 -3.43 -1.23 13.40
N GLU A 496 -3.02 -0.63 14.54
CA GLU A 496 -2.54 -1.39 15.69
C GLU A 496 -3.62 -2.30 16.27
N TYR A 497 -4.87 -1.83 16.30
CA TYR A 497 -5.99 -2.66 16.73
C TYR A 497 -6.21 -3.87 15.81
N LEU A 498 -6.09 -3.69 14.49
CA LEU A 498 -6.30 -4.75 13.50
C LEU A 498 -5.12 -5.73 13.47
N LEU A 499 -3.88 -5.22 13.42
CA LEU A 499 -2.67 -6.00 13.13
C LEU A 499 -1.91 -6.42 14.39
N SER A 500 -1.94 -5.59 15.46
CA SER A 500 -1.11 -5.76 16.66
C SER A 500 0.38 -5.85 16.30
N THR A 501 0.88 -4.87 15.53
CA THR A 501 2.26 -4.89 15.03
C THR A 501 3.29 -4.80 16.16
N GLY A 502 2.94 -4.12 17.26
CA GLY A 502 3.81 -3.91 18.41
C GLY A 502 5.02 -3.01 18.14
N THR A 503 5.10 -2.37 16.97
CA THR A 503 6.18 -1.44 16.63
C THR A 503 6.01 -0.10 17.34
N ASP A 504 7.12 0.57 17.68
CA ASP A 504 7.14 1.86 18.37
C ASP A 504 7.48 3.03 17.43
N SER A 505 7.58 2.77 16.15
CA SER A 505 7.94 3.76 15.13
C SER A 505 7.18 3.54 13.83
N ARG A 506 7.03 4.63 13.07
CA ARG A 506 6.45 4.69 11.73
C ARG A 506 7.38 5.44 10.81
N TYR A 507 7.70 4.84 9.67
CA TYR A 507 8.56 5.43 8.65
C TYR A 507 7.71 6.01 7.53
N ILE A 508 7.91 7.30 7.24
CA ILE A 508 7.13 8.02 6.22
C ILE A 508 7.98 8.25 4.99
N PHE A 509 7.51 7.71 3.87
CA PHE A 509 8.06 7.94 2.53
C PHE A 509 7.20 8.95 1.75
N GLY A 510 7.77 9.52 0.71
CA GLY A 510 7.06 10.36 -0.23
C GLY A 510 7.18 11.86 0.03
N ARG A 511 6.40 12.65 -0.72
CA ARG A 511 6.57 14.12 -0.77
C ARG A 511 6.33 14.83 0.56
N PHE A 512 5.45 14.31 1.39
CA PHE A 512 5.14 14.88 2.70
C PHE A 512 6.34 14.89 3.66
N ALA A 513 7.30 13.98 3.47
CA ALA A 513 8.53 13.92 4.24
C ALA A 513 9.64 14.85 3.70
N LYS A 514 9.53 15.34 2.44
CA LYS A 514 10.62 16.08 1.75
C LYS A 514 10.83 17.51 2.25
N ILE A 515 9.83 18.16 2.83
CA ILE A 515 9.96 19.50 3.38
C ILE A 515 9.98 19.41 4.90
N PRO A 516 11.14 19.59 5.57
CA PRO A 516 11.27 19.38 7.01
C PRO A 516 10.29 20.17 7.86
N GLY A 517 9.98 21.41 7.46
CA GLY A 517 9.02 22.27 8.16
C GLY A 517 7.60 21.69 8.15
N CYS A 518 7.14 21.12 7.02
CA CYS A 518 5.83 20.48 6.92
C CYS A 518 5.80 19.15 7.69
N PHE A 519 6.87 18.36 7.57
CA PHE A 519 6.96 17.10 8.30
C PHE A 519 6.98 17.33 9.83
N ALA A 520 7.60 18.40 10.32
CA ALA A 520 7.56 18.76 11.73
C ALA A 520 6.14 19.03 12.24
N LEU A 521 5.28 19.66 11.42
CA LEU A 521 3.86 19.89 11.74
C LEU A 521 3.07 18.58 11.77
N ILE A 522 3.32 17.68 10.82
CA ILE A 522 2.71 16.34 10.80
C ILE A 522 3.11 15.58 12.07
N ARG A 523 4.39 15.61 12.43
CA ARG A 523 4.89 14.97 13.65
C ARG A 523 4.31 15.60 14.93
N GLU A 524 4.11 16.91 14.97
CA GLU A 524 3.44 17.61 16.07
C GLU A 524 2.00 17.11 16.24
N GLY A 525 1.21 17.07 15.17
CA GLY A 525 -0.15 16.57 15.20
C GLY A 525 -0.21 15.09 15.59
N PHE A 526 0.63 14.25 15.02
CA PHE A 526 0.71 12.83 15.35
C PHE A 526 1.07 12.59 16.82
N GLY A 527 2.13 13.24 17.31
CA GLY A 527 2.62 13.10 18.68
C GLY A 527 1.68 13.65 19.74
N SER A 528 0.73 14.54 19.38
CA SER A 528 -0.30 15.00 20.31
C SER A 528 -1.30 13.90 20.70
N VAL A 529 -1.45 12.85 19.87
CA VAL A 529 -2.33 11.69 20.11
C VAL A 529 -1.51 10.48 20.54
N LEU A 530 -0.36 10.24 19.89
CA LEU A 530 0.51 9.08 20.13
C LEU A 530 1.92 9.54 20.55
N PRO A 531 2.08 10.08 21.77
CA PRO A 531 3.34 10.67 22.23
C PRO A 531 4.49 9.67 22.35
N ASP A 532 4.18 8.40 22.59
CA ASP A 532 5.16 7.33 22.79
C ASP A 532 5.61 6.68 21.46
N MET A 533 4.94 7.02 20.36
CA MET A 533 5.25 6.47 19.02
C MET A 533 6.05 7.47 18.19
N LYS A 534 7.15 7.02 17.62
CA LYS A 534 8.03 7.86 16.81
C LYS A 534 7.54 7.93 15.37
N LEU A 535 7.48 9.13 14.81
CA LEU A 535 7.25 9.35 13.40
C LEU A 535 8.56 9.82 12.74
N ILE A 536 9.09 9.05 11.81
CA ILE A 536 10.42 9.20 11.22
C ILE A 536 10.27 9.42 9.71
N ALA A 537 10.85 10.51 9.19
CA ALA A 537 10.94 10.69 7.73
C ALA A 537 11.98 9.71 7.19
N ALA A 538 11.58 8.89 6.25
CA ALA A 538 12.47 8.07 5.44
C ALA A 538 12.84 8.89 4.20
N ASP A 539 13.87 9.67 4.31
CA ASP A 539 14.40 10.53 3.27
C ASP A 539 15.68 9.94 2.63
N ASP A 540 16.35 10.75 1.81
CA ASP A 540 17.62 10.39 1.17
C ASP A 540 18.76 10.04 2.17
N GLY A 541 18.54 10.22 3.49
CA GLY A 541 19.43 9.82 4.57
C GLY A 541 19.47 8.30 4.82
N LEU A 542 18.56 7.51 4.24
CA LEU A 542 18.55 6.04 4.37
C LEU A 542 19.43 5.31 3.31
N ALA A 543 20.52 5.89 2.85
CA ALA A 543 21.48 5.23 1.97
C ALA A 543 22.65 4.65 2.78
N ARG A 544 22.46 3.49 3.42
CA ARG A 544 23.43 2.84 4.30
C ARG A 544 24.02 1.56 3.73
N SER A 545 23.22 0.77 3.02
CA SER A 545 23.72 -0.41 2.31
C SER A 545 24.62 -0.02 1.14
N GLU A 546 25.47 -0.95 0.69
CA GLU A 546 26.48 -0.64 -0.34
C GLU A 546 25.85 -0.20 -1.67
N LEU A 547 24.83 -0.93 -2.16
CA LEU A 547 24.17 -0.56 -3.42
C LEU A 547 23.44 0.78 -3.30
N MET A 548 22.82 1.09 -2.16
CA MET A 548 22.18 2.39 -1.93
C MET A 548 23.20 3.53 -1.85
N ARG A 549 24.38 3.30 -1.25
CA ARG A 549 25.47 4.30 -1.27
C ARG A 549 25.99 4.56 -2.68
N GLN A 550 26.07 3.52 -3.51
CA GLN A 550 26.43 3.69 -4.91
C GLN A 550 25.34 4.44 -5.70
N LEU A 551 24.07 4.10 -5.46
CA LEU A 551 22.93 4.83 -6.03
C LEU A 551 22.98 6.33 -5.68
N ALA A 552 23.26 6.67 -4.43
CA ALA A 552 23.36 8.06 -3.97
C ALA A 552 24.49 8.87 -4.65
N ARG A 553 25.44 8.21 -5.30
CA ARG A 553 26.56 8.85 -6.03
C ARG A 553 26.31 9.00 -7.53
N LEU A 554 25.21 8.45 -8.04
CA LEU A 554 24.85 8.59 -9.45
C LEU A 554 24.33 9.99 -9.74
N ASP A 555 24.88 10.63 -10.76
CA ASP A 555 24.41 11.93 -11.22
C ASP A 555 23.03 11.84 -11.88
N GLY A 556 22.17 12.82 -11.61
CA GLY A 556 20.86 12.95 -12.26
C GLY A 556 19.76 12.03 -11.72
N VAL A 557 20.04 11.21 -10.69
CA VAL A 557 19.04 10.36 -10.03
C VAL A 557 19.00 10.63 -8.52
N THR A 558 17.90 10.28 -7.88
CA THR A 558 17.77 10.37 -6.42
C THR A 558 17.60 8.98 -5.81
N VAL A 559 18.09 8.79 -4.58
CA VAL A 559 17.92 7.53 -3.85
C VAL A 559 16.42 7.18 -3.77
N ALA A 560 15.58 8.12 -3.39
CA ALA A 560 14.13 7.91 -3.27
C ALA A 560 13.46 7.43 -4.58
N GLN A 561 14.05 7.74 -5.74
CA GLN A 561 13.51 7.34 -7.04
C GLN A 561 13.72 5.85 -7.33
N PHE A 562 14.86 5.28 -6.92
CA PHE A 562 15.24 3.90 -7.24
C PHE A 562 15.39 2.99 -6.00
N ALA A 563 15.11 3.52 -4.79
CA ALA A 563 15.30 2.77 -3.55
C ALA A 563 14.55 1.41 -3.56
N GLN A 564 13.30 1.36 -4.04
CA GLN A 564 12.54 0.11 -4.09
C GLN A 564 13.12 -0.87 -5.12
N ALA A 565 13.60 -0.40 -6.26
CA ALA A 565 14.25 -1.25 -7.24
C ALA A 565 15.56 -1.85 -6.70
N VAL A 566 16.39 -1.05 -6.01
CA VAL A 566 17.61 -1.56 -5.34
C VAL A 566 17.26 -2.51 -4.20
N SER A 567 16.23 -2.19 -3.38
CA SER A 567 15.79 -3.06 -2.29
C SER A 567 15.20 -4.38 -2.79
N ALA A 568 14.60 -4.39 -3.99
CA ALA A 568 14.10 -5.62 -4.61
C ALA A 568 15.25 -6.61 -4.89
N ILE A 569 16.47 -6.14 -5.13
CA ILE A 569 17.66 -7.01 -5.20
C ILE A 569 17.84 -7.75 -3.88
N TYR A 570 17.88 -7.03 -2.76
CA TYR A 570 18.04 -7.63 -1.43
C TYR A 570 16.85 -8.52 -1.06
N TYR A 571 15.63 -8.11 -1.43
CA TYR A 571 14.44 -8.92 -1.20
C TYR A 571 14.50 -10.27 -1.92
N SER A 572 15.08 -10.31 -3.12
CA SER A 572 15.29 -11.57 -3.85
C SER A 572 16.20 -12.56 -3.11
N CYS A 573 17.03 -12.06 -2.18
CA CYS A 573 17.98 -12.84 -1.38
C CYS A 573 17.41 -13.24 0.00
N MET A 574 16.23 -12.77 0.40
CA MET A 574 15.60 -13.16 1.67
C MET A 574 15.26 -14.65 1.67
N ASN A 575 15.63 -15.37 2.73
CA ASN A 575 15.34 -16.80 2.92
C ASN A 575 14.07 -16.98 3.75
#